data_0f590e888412a874d5295734083ffc94
#
_entry.id   0f590e888412a874d5295734083ffc94
#
_cell.length_a   1.000
_cell.length_b   1.000
_cell.length_c   1.000
_cell.angle_alpha   90.00
_cell.angle_beta   90.00
_cell.angle_gamma   90.00
#
_symmetry.space_group_name_H-M   'P 1'
#
loop_
_entity.id
_entity.type
_entity.pdbx_description
1 polymer ?
#
loop_
_entity_poly.entity_id
_entity_poly.type
_entity_poly.pdbx_seq_one_letter_code
_entity_poly.pdbx_strand_id
1 'polypeptide(L)'
;SEKSTLTFRSDSLCEEHFEKHGIEMGFASAKEYEKAAAAVVSDSRALYKLEKEDGDDVYYLKDTNEFVIVSTDGYIRTYFYPRDGIEYFERQ
;
A
#
# COMPACT_ATOMS: atom_id res chain seq x y z
N SER A 1 16.07 4.94 -4.65
CA SER A 1 16.17 5.90 -5.68
C SER A 1 14.79 6.16 -6.29
N GLU A 2 14.60 5.87 -7.57
CA GLU A 2 13.33 6.22 -8.21
C GLU A 2 12.13 5.56 -7.58
N LYS A 3 12.32 4.37 -7.02
CA LYS A 3 11.20 3.66 -6.38
C LYS A 3 10.62 4.41 -5.20
N SER A 4 11.43 5.25 -4.58
CA SER A 4 10.96 6.01 -3.43
C SER A 4 9.98 7.10 -3.82
N THR A 5 9.76 7.31 -5.13
CA THR A 5 8.82 8.31 -5.61
C THR A 5 7.47 7.74 -5.97
N LEU A 6 7.20 6.49 -5.62
CA LEU A 6 5.89 5.88 -5.87
C LEU A 6 4.79 6.66 -5.17
N THR A 7 3.72 6.97 -5.89
CA THR A 7 2.65 7.82 -5.36
C THR A 7 1.29 7.25 -5.75
N PHE A 8 0.22 7.79 -5.16
CA PHE A 8 -1.13 7.58 -5.65
C PHE A 8 -1.28 8.29 -7.00
N ARG A 9 -2.31 7.92 -7.74
CA ARG A 9 -2.54 8.49 -9.07
C ARG A 9 -2.78 9.99 -9.01
N SER A 10 -3.41 10.47 -7.95
CA SER A 10 -3.67 11.90 -7.78
C SER A 10 -3.62 12.26 -6.31
N ASP A 11 -3.45 13.55 -6.03
CA ASP A 11 -3.47 14.05 -4.66
C ASP A 11 -4.83 13.81 -4.01
N SER A 12 -5.91 13.94 -4.77
CA SER A 12 -7.26 13.69 -4.26
C SER A 12 -7.42 12.26 -3.77
N LEU A 13 -6.92 11.30 -4.54
CA LEU A 13 -7.00 9.89 -4.14
C LEU A 13 -6.16 9.63 -2.90
N CYS A 14 -4.98 10.25 -2.83
CA CYS A 14 -4.12 10.11 -1.67
C CYS A 14 -4.83 10.61 -0.41
N GLU A 15 -5.44 11.79 -0.51
CA GLU A 15 -6.18 12.37 0.62
C GLU A 15 -7.35 11.49 1.05
N GLU A 16 -8.10 10.97 0.08
CA GLU A 16 -9.22 10.09 0.39
C GLU A 16 -8.78 8.86 1.16
N HIS A 17 -7.73 8.22 0.69
CA HIS A 17 -7.22 7.01 1.35
C HIS A 17 -6.62 7.33 2.70
N PHE A 18 -5.97 8.48 2.82
CA PHE A 18 -5.45 8.93 4.11
C PHE A 18 -6.58 9.11 5.11
N GLU A 19 -7.68 9.76 4.71
CA GLU A 19 -8.80 9.96 5.60
C GLU A 19 -9.47 8.65 5.99
N LYS A 20 -9.51 7.71 5.05
CA LYS A 20 -10.17 6.44 5.28
C LYS A 20 -9.32 5.48 6.11
N HIS A 21 -8.02 5.45 5.89
CA HIS A 21 -7.14 4.46 6.49
C HIS A 21 -5.97 5.08 7.27
N GLY A 22 -5.37 6.14 6.75
CA GLY A 22 -4.11 6.65 7.28
C GLY A 22 -4.24 7.25 8.68
N ILE A 23 -5.37 7.90 8.93
CA ILE A 23 -5.59 8.51 10.25
C ILE A 23 -5.65 7.42 11.32
N GLU A 24 -6.40 6.36 11.08
CA GLU A 24 -6.50 5.30 12.07
C GLU A 24 -5.20 4.49 12.16
N MET A 25 -4.35 4.52 11.14
CA MET A 25 -3.03 3.91 11.20
C MET A 25 -2.04 4.77 11.98
N GLY A 26 -2.39 6.02 12.27
CA GLY A 26 -1.56 6.90 13.07
C GLY A 26 -0.69 7.88 12.30
N PHE A 27 -0.92 8.05 11.00
CA PHE A 27 -0.13 8.99 10.21
C PHE A 27 -0.62 10.41 10.41
N ALA A 28 0.32 11.36 10.42
CA ALA A 28 0.02 12.75 10.66
C ALA A 28 -0.46 13.48 9.40
N SER A 29 -0.10 13.00 8.22
CA SER A 29 -0.46 13.66 6.98
C SER A 29 -0.56 12.67 5.84
N ALA A 30 -1.26 13.07 4.77
CA ALA A 30 -1.39 12.24 3.58
C ALA A 30 -0.02 11.97 2.96
N LYS A 31 0.88 12.93 3.02
CA LYS A 31 2.21 12.75 2.45
C LYS A 31 3.01 11.69 3.19
N GLU A 32 2.93 11.66 4.52
CA GLU A 32 3.61 10.63 5.30
C GLU A 32 3.00 9.26 5.05
N TYR A 33 1.69 9.21 4.91
CA TYR A 33 0.97 7.99 4.57
C TYR A 33 1.45 7.43 3.24
N GLU A 34 1.54 8.29 2.23
CA GLU A 34 1.98 7.91 0.89
C GLU A 34 3.42 7.42 0.89
N LYS A 35 4.30 8.11 1.62
CA LYS A 35 5.70 7.71 1.72
C LYS A 35 5.85 6.35 2.38
N ALA A 36 5.04 6.09 3.40
CA ALA A 36 5.10 4.81 4.10
C ALA A 36 4.65 3.67 3.20
N ALA A 37 3.64 3.91 2.35
CA ALA A 37 3.20 2.90 1.39
C ALA A 37 4.33 2.59 0.41
N ALA A 38 5.02 3.60 -0.09
CA ALA A 38 6.15 3.39 -1.00
C ALA A 38 7.27 2.63 -0.32
N ALA A 39 7.49 2.88 0.98
CA ALA A 39 8.52 2.16 1.73
C ALA A 39 8.22 0.67 1.84
N VAL A 40 6.94 0.30 2.00
CA VAL A 40 6.54 -1.11 2.03
C VAL A 40 6.90 -1.79 0.72
N VAL A 41 6.60 -1.14 -0.39
CA VAL A 41 6.88 -1.69 -1.72
C VAL A 41 8.38 -1.91 -1.91
N SER A 42 9.21 -1.04 -1.34
CA SER A 42 10.66 -1.12 -1.45
C SER A 42 11.30 -2.03 -0.43
N ASP A 43 10.56 -2.51 0.56
CA ASP A 43 11.11 -3.31 1.65
C ASP A 43 11.36 -4.74 1.15
N SER A 44 12.60 -5.21 1.29
CA SER A 44 12.98 -6.54 0.81
C SER A 44 12.27 -7.67 1.57
N ARG A 45 11.69 -7.37 2.74
CA ARG A 45 10.97 -8.36 3.52
C ARG A 45 9.51 -8.49 3.11
N ALA A 46 9.02 -7.61 2.26
CA ALA A 46 7.61 -7.64 1.83
C ALA A 46 7.34 -8.87 0.97
N LEU A 47 6.23 -9.54 1.26
CA LEU A 47 5.73 -10.60 0.41
C LEU A 47 5.08 -9.98 -0.82
N TYR A 48 5.13 -10.68 -1.94
CA TYR A 48 4.68 -10.13 -3.21
C TYR A 48 3.89 -11.16 -3.99
N LYS A 49 2.82 -10.72 -4.65
CA LYS A 49 2.09 -11.58 -5.60
C LYS A 49 1.30 -10.69 -6.56
N LEU A 50 0.80 -11.29 -7.63
CA LEU A 50 -0.13 -10.62 -8.53
C LEU A 50 -1.55 -10.87 -8.05
N GLU A 51 -2.37 -9.84 -8.06
CA GLU A 51 -3.76 -9.94 -7.69
C GLU A 51 -4.51 -10.74 -8.76
N LYS A 52 -5.42 -11.61 -8.33
CA LYS A 52 -6.00 -12.63 -9.20
C LYS A 52 -6.79 -12.07 -10.37
N GLU A 53 -7.52 -10.99 -10.15
CA GLU A 53 -8.45 -10.51 -11.16
C GLU A 53 -7.84 -9.47 -12.09
N ASP A 54 -7.17 -8.48 -11.51
CA ASP A 54 -6.67 -7.34 -12.27
C ASP A 54 -5.19 -7.42 -12.59
N GLY A 55 -4.46 -8.31 -11.93
CA GLY A 55 -3.03 -8.42 -12.13
C GLY A 55 -2.24 -7.31 -11.47
N ASP A 56 -2.84 -6.58 -10.52
CA ASP A 56 -2.12 -5.56 -9.76
C ASP A 56 -1.04 -6.20 -8.90
N ASP A 57 -0.02 -5.43 -8.58
CA ASP A 57 1.04 -5.88 -7.67
C ASP A 57 0.56 -5.73 -6.23
N VAL A 58 0.67 -6.81 -5.46
CA VAL A 58 0.25 -6.83 -4.07
C VAL A 58 1.46 -7.05 -3.18
N TYR A 59 1.63 -6.20 -2.19
CA TYR A 59 2.73 -6.28 -1.24
C TYR A 59 2.18 -6.38 0.18
N TYR A 60 2.79 -7.23 0.98
CA TYR A 60 2.37 -7.37 2.38
C TYR A 60 3.59 -7.51 3.26
N LEU A 61 3.72 -6.63 4.24
CA LEU A 61 4.80 -6.67 5.20
C LEU A 61 4.27 -7.30 6.48
N LYS A 62 4.61 -8.56 6.67
CA LYS A 62 4.03 -9.37 7.74
C LYS A 62 4.33 -8.83 9.12
N ASP A 63 5.57 -8.34 9.31
CA ASP A 63 6.01 -7.87 10.62
C ASP A 63 5.16 -6.72 11.14
N THR A 64 4.66 -5.87 10.25
CA THR A 64 3.90 -4.68 10.63
C THR A 64 2.44 -4.76 10.21
N ASN A 65 2.06 -5.81 9.48
CA ASN A 65 0.71 -5.98 8.96
C ASN A 65 0.34 -4.86 7.99
N GLU A 66 1.29 -4.47 7.13
CA GLU A 66 1.07 -3.42 6.15
C GLU A 66 0.80 -4.02 4.78
N PHE A 67 -0.27 -3.59 4.12
CA PHE A 67 -0.74 -4.14 2.87
C PHE A 67 -0.86 -3.00 1.84
N VAL A 68 -0.23 -3.17 0.68
CA VAL A 68 -0.22 -2.16 -0.38
C VAL A 68 -0.55 -2.83 -1.70
N ILE A 69 -1.41 -2.19 -2.50
CA ILE A 69 -1.65 -2.61 -3.87
C ILE A 69 -1.17 -1.50 -4.79
N VAL A 70 -0.39 -1.89 -5.80
CA VAL A 70 0.11 -0.98 -6.84
C VAL A 70 -0.50 -1.40 -8.16
N SER A 71 -1.07 -0.46 -8.88
CA SER A 71 -1.74 -0.74 -10.16
C SER A 71 -0.72 -1.15 -11.22
N THR A 72 -1.23 -1.74 -12.31
CA THR A 72 -0.37 -2.20 -13.40
C THR A 72 0.38 -1.06 -14.06
N ASP A 73 -0.13 0.18 -13.95
CA ASP A 73 0.56 1.34 -14.51
C ASP A 73 1.40 2.09 -13.48
N GLY A 74 1.63 1.49 -12.31
CA GLY A 74 2.66 1.98 -11.40
C GLY A 74 2.22 2.97 -10.32
N TYR A 75 0.92 3.04 -10.02
CA TYR A 75 0.43 3.93 -8.96
C TYR A 75 -0.09 3.13 -7.77
N ILE A 76 0.06 3.68 -6.57
CA ILE A 76 -0.50 3.07 -5.36
C ILE A 76 -2.01 3.12 -5.46
N ARG A 77 -2.67 1.99 -5.24
CA ARG A 77 -4.13 1.93 -5.22
C ARG A 77 -4.70 1.96 -3.82
N THR A 78 -4.04 1.30 -2.87
CA THR A 78 -4.50 1.29 -1.49
C THR A 78 -3.35 0.92 -0.56
N TYR A 79 -3.48 1.30 0.72
CA TYR A 79 -2.50 1.01 1.75
C TYR A 79 -3.23 1.01 3.09
N PHE A 80 -3.24 -0.12 3.76
CA PHE A 80 -3.94 -0.24 5.04
C PHE A 80 -3.44 -1.46 5.81
N TYR A 81 -3.94 -1.64 7.04
CA TYR A 81 -3.66 -2.83 7.85
C TYR A 81 -4.85 -3.77 7.71
N PRO A 82 -4.72 -4.89 7.00
CA PRO A 82 -5.86 -5.81 6.85
C PRO A 82 -6.20 -6.48 8.18
N ARG A 83 -7.50 -6.57 8.45
CA ARG A 83 -7.97 -7.20 9.68
C ARG A 83 -7.56 -8.67 9.76
N ASP A 84 -7.60 -9.37 8.64
CA ASP A 84 -7.28 -10.80 8.58
C ASP A 84 -5.81 -11.09 8.35
N GLY A 85 -4.98 -10.07 8.27
CA GLY A 85 -3.53 -10.25 8.16
C GLY A 85 -3.11 -11.01 6.94
N ILE A 86 -2.25 -11.99 7.15
CA ILE A 86 -1.68 -12.78 6.04
C ILE A 86 -2.76 -13.47 5.21
N GLU A 87 -3.87 -13.87 5.83
CA GLU A 87 -4.95 -14.54 5.10
C GLU A 87 -5.56 -13.62 4.05
N TYR A 88 -5.67 -12.33 4.37
CA TYR A 88 -6.17 -11.37 3.40
C TYR A 88 -5.25 -11.30 2.19
N PHE A 89 -3.94 -11.26 2.44
CA PHE A 89 -2.94 -11.26 1.37
C PHE A 89 -3.08 -12.52 0.52
N GLU A 90 -3.22 -13.66 1.17
CA GLU A 90 -3.30 -14.94 0.45
C GLU A 90 -4.52 -15.05 -0.43
N ARG A 91 -5.61 -14.36 -0.08
CA ARG A 91 -6.85 -14.38 -0.88
C ARG A 91 -6.77 -13.52 -2.13
N GLN A 92 -5.77 -12.66 -2.24
CA GLN A 92 -5.64 -11.82 -3.41
C GLN A 92 -5.10 -12.63 -4.59
#